data_3bd3a2c8162e41a58b1d8aea73fb603a
#
_entry.id   3bd3a2c8162e41a58b1d8aea73fb603a
#
_cell.length_a   1.000
_cell.length_b   1.000
_cell.length_c   1.000
_cell.angle_alpha   90.00
_cell.angle_beta   90.00
_cell.angle_gamma   90.00
#
_symmetry.space_group_name_H-M   'P 1'
#
loop_
_entity.id
_entity.type
_entity.pdbx_description
1 polymer ?
#
loop_
_entity_poly.entity_id
_entity_poly.type
_entity_poly.pdbx_seq_one_letter_code
_entity_poly.pdbx_strand_id
1 'polypeptide(L)'
;MTKIPTYDECLKILKENNVPDNVVTHLKAVCNFSIKVCDLLEKKGINVNKDLVVAGALLHDIKKINSEDHVIEGYGLVKSLGFPEVALLIKKHGLMHINKNEFVPKSWEEKIVFYADKRVKGDKIVSVDERFEYIKQRYKKDNVEKEVEFTKKIEYELLGDEKI
;
A
#
# COMPACT_ATOMS: atom_id res chain seq x y z
N MET A 1 18.95 1.35 14.37
CA MET A 1 17.87 1.94 13.52
C MET A 1 17.98 1.41 12.10
N THR A 2 16.93 0.86 11.58
CA THR A 2 16.86 0.46 10.18
C THR A 2 16.76 1.69 9.29
N LYS A 3 17.49 1.68 8.18
CA LYS A 3 17.43 2.75 7.20
C LYS A 3 16.09 2.75 6.45
N ILE A 4 15.51 3.93 6.25
CA ILE A 4 14.33 4.14 5.42
C ILE A 4 14.76 4.99 4.23
N PRO A 5 14.47 4.58 2.97
CA PRO A 5 14.84 5.39 1.82
C PRO A 5 13.98 6.66 1.77
N THR A 6 14.62 7.78 1.39
CA THR A 6 13.90 9.04 1.17
C THR A 6 12.97 8.93 -0.05
N TYR A 7 12.09 9.93 -0.21
CA TYR A 7 11.21 10.02 -1.39
C TYR A 7 12.02 9.93 -2.70
N ASP A 8 13.09 10.70 -2.81
CA ASP A 8 13.94 10.73 -4.01
C ASP A 8 14.69 9.41 -4.21
N GLU A 9 15.17 8.79 -3.13
CA GLU A 9 15.78 7.46 -3.19
C GLU A 9 14.77 6.41 -3.68
N CYS A 10 13.52 6.48 -3.23
CA CYS A 10 12.45 5.59 -3.72
C CYS A 10 12.23 5.77 -5.23
N LEU A 11 12.14 7.01 -5.73
CA LEU A 11 11.97 7.27 -7.16
C LEU A 11 13.15 6.74 -7.97
N LYS A 12 14.36 6.87 -7.45
CA LYS A 12 15.57 6.31 -8.08
C LYS A 12 15.49 4.78 -8.16
N ILE A 13 15.09 4.12 -7.06
CA ILE A 13 14.89 2.65 -7.01
C ILE A 13 13.88 2.21 -8.06
N LEU A 14 12.74 2.93 -8.19
CA LEU A 14 11.73 2.62 -9.20
C LEU A 14 12.30 2.73 -10.61
N LYS A 15 13.05 3.77 -10.90
CA LYS A 15 13.70 3.99 -12.20
C LYS A 15 14.71 2.89 -12.52
N GLU A 16 15.57 2.54 -11.57
CA GLU A 16 16.57 1.48 -11.70
C GLU A 16 15.96 0.09 -11.95
N ASN A 17 14.72 -0.11 -11.49
CA ASN A 17 13.96 -1.34 -11.70
C ASN A 17 12.99 -1.27 -12.89
N ASN A 18 13.11 -0.24 -13.74
CA ASN A 18 12.31 -0.07 -14.96
C ASN A 18 10.79 -0.11 -14.71
N VAL A 19 10.33 0.45 -13.59
CA VAL A 19 8.90 0.51 -13.28
C VAL A 19 8.22 1.47 -14.27
N PRO A 20 7.14 1.04 -14.96
CA PRO A 20 6.48 1.87 -15.96
C PRO A 20 5.89 3.15 -15.38
N ASP A 21 5.82 4.21 -16.19
CA ASP A 21 5.34 5.53 -15.76
C ASP A 21 3.91 5.50 -15.20
N ASN A 22 3.03 4.69 -15.78
CA ASN A 22 1.66 4.55 -15.27
C ASN A 22 1.61 3.92 -13.88
N VAL A 23 2.53 3.00 -13.57
CA VAL A 23 2.66 2.42 -12.23
C VAL A 23 3.23 3.46 -11.27
N VAL A 24 4.27 4.19 -11.68
CA VAL A 24 4.85 5.28 -10.86
C VAL A 24 3.81 6.33 -10.52
N THR A 25 2.97 6.70 -11.48
CA THR A 25 1.85 7.65 -11.27
C THR A 25 0.87 7.14 -10.20
N HIS A 26 0.52 5.86 -10.25
CA HIS A 26 -0.30 5.22 -9.23
C HIS A 26 0.38 5.23 -7.85
N LEU A 27 1.66 4.86 -7.78
CA LEU A 27 2.43 4.83 -6.53
C LEU A 27 2.50 6.21 -5.86
N LYS A 28 2.70 7.26 -6.66
CA LYS A 28 2.69 8.64 -6.16
C LYS A 28 1.33 9.05 -5.61
N ALA A 29 0.24 8.65 -6.29
CA ALA A 29 -1.12 8.92 -5.82
C ALA A 29 -1.42 8.18 -4.50
N VAL A 30 -1.01 6.92 -4.38
CA VAL A 30 -1.13 6.15 -3.13
C VAL A 30 -0.31 6.81 -2.02
N CYS A 31 0.90 7.28 -2.32
CA CYS A 31 1.74 7.99 -1.35
C CYS A 31 1.05 9.28 -0.85
N ASN A 32 0.52 10.10 -1.75
CA ASN A 32 -0.16 11.34 -1.40
C ASN A 32 -1.41 11.08 -0.53
N PHE A 33 -2.18 10.05 -0.86
CA PHE A 33 -3.33 9.65 -0.03
C PHE A 33 -2.89 9.13 1.34
N SER A 34 -1.82 8.33 1.38
CA SER A 34 -1.26 7.83 2.64
C SER A 34 -0.82 8.96 3.58
N ILE A 35 -0.21 10.02 3.05
CA ILE A 35 0.19 11.19 3.83
C ILE A 35 -1.03 11.86 4.49
N LYS A 36 -2.15 11.99 3.75
CA LYS A 36 -3.39 12.54 4.32
C LYS A 36 -3.90 11.70 5.48
N VAL A 37 -3.82 10.38 5.38
CA VAL A 37 -4.21 9.48 6.48
C VAL A 37 -3.27 9.63 7.67
N CYS A 38 -1.95 9.73 7.44
CA CYS A 38 -0.98 10.00 8.51
C CYS A 38 -1.32 11.29 9.25
N ASP A 39 -1.57 12.38 8.51
CA ASP A 39 -1.90 13.69 9.09
C ASP A 39 -3.17 13.62 9.96
N LEU A 40 -4.15 12.85 9.52
CA LEU A 40 -5.38 12.61 10.26
C LEU A 40 -5.12 11.88 11.58
N LEU A 41 -4.33 10.81 11.54
CA LEU A 41 -3.98 10.03 12.73
C LEU A 41 -3.15 10.86 13.72
N GLU A 42 -2.19 11.65 13.23
CA GLU A 42 -1.38 12.55 14.06
C GLU A 42 -2.27 13.57 14.80
N LYS A 43 -3.27 14.13 14.12
CA LYS A 43 -4.26 15.04 14.76
C LYS A 43 -5.06 14.36 15.86
N LYS A 44 -5.24 13.04 15.79
CA LYS A 44 -5.88 12.22 16.82
C LYS A 44 -4.92 11.79 17.92
N GLY A 45 -3.65 12.23 17.88
CA GLY A 45 -2.63 11.87 18.86
C GLY A 45 -2.00 10.50 18.63
N ILE A 46 -2.21 9.90 17.48
CA ILE A 46 -1.61 8.61 17.11
C ILE A 46 -0.28 8.87 16.42
N ASN A 47 0.81 8.35 17.00
CA ASN A 47 2.13 8.49 16.42
C ASN A 47 2.33 7.48 15.28
N VAL A 48 2.72 7.99 14.12
CA VAL A 48 2.95 7.20 12.90
C VAL A 48 4.32 7.55 12.33
N ASN A 49 5.07 6.55 11.90
CA ASN A 49 6.31 6.77 11.16
C ASN A 49 5.99 7.12 9.70
N LYS A 50 5.81 8.41 9.44
CA LYS A 50 5.44 8.93 8.12
C LYS A 50 6.46 8.60 7.04
N ASP A 51 7.76 8.64 7.35
CA ASP A 51 8.81 8.29 6.38
C ASP A 51 8.70 6.83 5.94
N LEU A 52 8.40 5.94 6.87
CA LEU A 52 8.16 4.52 6.57
C LEU A 52 6.92 4.34 5.68
N VAL A 53 5.84 5.05 5.97
CA VAL A 53 4.61 5.01 5.15
C VAL A 53 4.88 5.52 3.74
N VAL A 54 5.59 6.64 3.59
CA VAL A 54 5.95 7.20 2.28
C VAL A 54 6.76 6.19 1.46
N ALA A 55 7.79 5.61 2.05
CA ALA A 55 8.62 4.61 1.37
C ALA A 55 7.80 3.36 0.99
N GLY A 56 6.98 2.86 1.91
CA GLY A 56 6.10 1.72 1.66
C GLY A 56 5.11 1.99 0.53
N ALA A 57 4.46 3.14 0.54
CA ALA A 57 3.51 3.54 -0.49
C ALA A 57 4.17 3.67 -1.88
N LEU A 58 5.38 4.26 -1.95
CA LEU A 58 6.09 4.43 -3.22
C LEU A 58 6.63 3.11 -3.78
N LEU A 59 6.91 2.11 -2.93
CA LEU A 59 7.56 0.87 -3.36
C LEU A 59 6.64 -0.36 -3.36
N HIS A 60 5.38 -0.24 -2.89
CA HIS A 60 4.54 -1.44 -2.69
C HIS A 60 4.30 -2.27 -3.95
N ASP A 61 4.21 -1.65 -5.10
CA ASP A 61 3.96 -2.30 -6.38
C ASP A 61 5.20 -2.33 -7.30
N ILE A 62 6.42 -2.25 -6.74
CA ILE A 62 7.68 -2.22 -7.52
C ILE A 62 7.82 -3.41 -8.48
N LYS A 63 7.24 -4.55 -8.16
CA LYS A 63 7.23 -5.76 -8.99
C LYS A 63 5.90 -6.04 -9.68
N LYS A 64 5.02 -5.03 -9.82
CA LYS A 64 3.69 -5.18 -10.44
C LYS A 64 3.76 -5.78 -11.84
N ILE A 65 4.75 -5.42 -12.62
CA ILE A 65 4.93 -5.87 -14.00
C ILE A 65 5.96 -7.00 -14.05
N ASN A 66 5.72 -8.01 -14.88
CA ASN A 66 6.60 -9.17 -15.11
C ASN A 66 6.86 -10.02 -13.84
N SER A 67 5.86 -10.14 -12.96
CA SER A 67 5.95 -10.94 -11.76
C SER A 67 4.68 -11.78 -11.59
N GLU A 68 4.86 -13.04 -11.22
CA GLU A 68 3.73 -13.92 -10.86
C GLU A 68 3.16 -13.55 -9.49
N ASP A 69 4.03 -13.21 -8.56
CA ASP A 69 3.65 -12.77 -7.21
C ASP A 69 4.42 -11.49 -6.85
N HIS A 70 3.85 -10.35 -7.25
CA HIS A 70 4.48 -9.04 -7.05
C HIS A 70 4.65 -8.68 -5.56
N VAL A 71 3.84 -9.25 -4.68
CA VAL A 71 3.94 -9.02 -3.23
C VAL A 71 5.20 -9.68 -2.67
N ILE A 72 5.39 -10.97 -2.92
CA ILE A 72 6.55 -11.73 -2.42
C ILE A 72 7.84 -11.26 -3.11
N GLU A 73 7.81 -11.05 -4.41
CA GLU A 73 8.99 -10.58 -5.14
C GLU A 73 9.38 -9.15 -4.78
N GLY A 74 8.40 -8.26 -4.59
CA GLY A 74 8.65 -6.90 -4.10
C GLY A 74 9.21 -6.88 -2.69
N TYR A 75 8.66 -7.69 -1.80
CA TYR A 75 9.20 -7.90 -0.45
C TYR A 75 10.66 -8.34 -0.50
N GLY A 76 10.96 -9.37 -1.27
CA GLY A 76 12.32 -9.90 -1.39
C GLY A 76 13.31 -8.87 -1.94
N LEU A 77 12.93 -8.15 -3.00
CA LEU A 77 13.77 -7.12 -3.60
C LEU A 77 14.09 -6.00 -2.61
N VAL A 78 13.07 -5.40 -2.01
CA VAL A 78 13.27 -4.25 -1.11
C VAL A 78 14.03 -4.65 0.16
N LYS A 79 13.79 -5.87 0.66
CA LYS A 79 14.57 -6.43 1.76
C LYS A 79 16.05 -6.58 1.38
N SER A 80 16.35 -7.07 0.17
CA SER A 80 17.73 -7.23 -0.32
C SER A 80 18.45 -5.91 -0.52
N LEU A 81 17.71 -4.82 -0.75
CA LEU A 81 18.27 -3.47 -0.83
C LEU A 81 18.61 -2.85 0.55
N GLY A 82 18.32 -3.55 1.63
CA GLY A 82 18.63 -3.11 2.99
C GLY A 82 17.49 -2.36 3.68
N PHE A 83 16.25 -2.49 3.21
CA PHE A 83 15.08 -1.81 3.78
C PHE A 83 14.04 -2.81 4.32
N PRO A 84 14.37 -3.60 5.36
CA PRO A 84 13.49 -4.67 5.83
C PRO A 84 12.15 -4.19 6.40
N GLU A 85 12.10 -3.02 7.03
CA GLU A 85 10.85 -2.46 7.56
C GLU A 85 9.91 -2.04 6.42
N VAL A 86 10.44 -1.41 5.38
CA VAL A 86 9.67 -1.05 4.19
C VAL A 86 9.15 -2.32 3.49
N ALA A 87 10.01 -3.34 3.40
CA ALA A 87 9.64 -4.62 2.81
C ALA A 87 8.44 -5.26 3.52
N LEU A 88 8.29 -5.11 4.84
CA LEU A 88 7.12 -5.61 5.57
C LEU A 88 5.83 -4.93 5.14
N LEU A 89 5.86 -3.62 4.86
CA LEU A 89 4.69 -2.92 4.33
C LEU A 89 4.30 -3.46 2.95
N ILE A 90 5.28 -3.77 2.12
CA ILE A 90 5.05 -4.38 0.80
C ILE A 90 4.43 -5.77 0.96
N LYS A 91 4.97 -6.60 1.85
CA LYS A 91 4.45 -7.95 2.13
C LYS A 91 2.97 -7.93 2.51
N LYS A 92 2.54 -6.88 3.21
CA LYS A 92 1.19 -6.80 3.83
C LYS A 92 0.21 -5.90 3.09
N HIS A 93 0.56 -5.37 1.91
CA HIS A 93 -0.36 -4.49 1.17
C HIS A 93 -1.35 -5.24 0.29
N GLY A 94 -1.07 -6.48 -0.08
CA GLY A 94 -1.84 -7.23 -1.07
C GLY A 94 -2.98 -8.06 -0.47
N LEU A 95 -3.84 -8.55 -1.36
CA LEU A 95 -4.97 -9.41 -1.00
C LEU A 95 -4.68 -10.90 -1.21
N MET A 96 -3.68 -11.23 -2.02
CA MET A 96 -3.41 -12.61 -2.47
C MET A 96 -3.17 -13.58 -1.31
N HIS A 97 -2.49 -13.13 -0.25
CA HIS A 97 -2.11 -13.95 0.90
C HIS A 97 -2.80 -13.51 2.20
N ILE A 98 -3.87 -12.72 2.12
CA ILE A 98 -4.52 -12.11 3.29
C ILE A 98 -5.09 -13.13 4.28
N ASN A 99 -5.32 -14.37 3.85
CA ASN A 99 -5.74 -15.47 4.72
C ASN A 99 -4.62 -16.00 5.61
N LYS A 100 -3.36 -15.61 5.36
CA LYS A 100 -2.21 -15.99 6.18
C LYS A 100 -1.86 -14.85 7.14
N ASN A 101 -1.78 -15.16 8.44
CA ASN A 101 -1.57 -14.16 9.49
C ASN A 101 -0.33 -13.27 9.28
N GLU A 102 0.73 -13.80 8.70
CA GLU A 102 1.97 -13.05 8.44
C GLU A 102 1.84 -11.98 7.34
N PHE A 103 0.77 -12.05 6.54
CA PHE A 103 0.45 -11.08 5.48
C PHE A 103 -0.62 -10.07 5.88
N VAL A 104 -1.17 -10.18 7.10
CA VAL A 104 -2.21 -9.28 7.60
C VAL A 104 -1.56 -8.00 8.14
N PRO A 105 -2.00 -6.80 7.70
CA PRO A 105 -1.50 -5.55 8.25
C PRO A 105 -1.94 -5.38 9.71
N LYS A 106 -1.00 -5.03 10.58
CA LYS A 106 -1.20 -4.91 12.04
C LYS A 106 -0.81 -3.53 12.58
N SER A 107 0.36 -3.00 12.18
CA SER A 107 0.77 -1.65 12.59
C SER A 107 -0.04 -0.58 11.87
N TRP A 108 -0.02 0.63 12.38
CA TRP A 108 -0.67 1.77 11.71
C TRP A 108 -0.09 1.99 10.32
N GLU A 109 1.22 1.91 10.17
CA GLU A 109 1.92 2.09 8.90
C GLU A 109 1.50 1.03 7.88
N GLU A 110 1.43 -0.23 8.28
CA GLU A 110 0.98 -1.34 7.44
C GLU A 110 -0.47 -1.15 6.99
N LYS A 111 -1.35 -0.77 7.91
CA LYS A 111 -2.77 -0.51 7.63
C LYS A 111 -2.96 0.68 6.68
N ILE A 112 -2.17 1.74 6.85
CA ILE A 112 -2.25 2.92 6.00
C ILE A 112 -1.91 2.56 4.55
N VAL A 113 -0.80 1.88 4.31
CA VAL A 113 -0.39 1.51 2.94
C VAL A 113 -1.37 0.52 2.32
N PHE A 114 -1.79 -0.50 3.07
CA PHE A 114 -2.83 -1.43 2.62
C PHE A 114 -4.11 -0.69 2.19
N TYR A 115 -4.61 0.18 3.04
CA TYR A 115 -5.85 0.92 2.81
C TYR A 115 -5.73 1.92 1.67
N ALA A 116 -4.64 2.68 1.62
CA ALA A 116 -4.42 3.69 0.59
C ALA A 116 -4.43 3.08 -0.82
N ASP A 117 -3.82 1.92 -0.99
CA ASP A 117 -3.87 1.20 -2.27
C ASP A 117 -5.31 0.83 -2.67
N LYS A 118 -6.19 0.58 -1.70
CA LYS A 118 -7.60 0.25 -1.94
C LYS A 118 -8.50 1.49 -2.09
N ARG A 119 -7.91 2.68 -2.04
CA ARG A 119 -8.61 3.96 -2.25
C ARG A 119 -8.14 4.71 -3.50
N VAL A 120 -7.19 4.12 -4.25
CA VAL A 120 -6.65 4.73 -5.47
C VAL A 120 -6.79 3.77 -6.65
N LYS A 121 -7.47 4.24 -7.69
CA LYS A 121 -7.60 3.55 -8.98
C LYS A 121 -6.87 4.38 -10.04
N GLY A 122 -5.80 3.82 -10.61
CA GLY A 122 -4.88 4.61 -11.42
C GLY A 122 -4.25 5.70 -10.55
N ASP A 123 -4.57 6.95 -10.82
CA ASP A 123 -4.15 8.12 -10.03
C ASP A 123 -5.32 8.82 -9.31
N LYS A 124 -6.51 8.22 -9.35
CA LYS A 124 -7.74 8.81 -8.81
C LYS A 124 -8.14 8.20 -7.48
N ILE A 125 -8.55 9.04 -6.54
CA ILE A 125 -9.13 8.60 -5.28
C ILE A 125 -10.56 8.13 -5.54
N VAL A 126 -10.85 6.89 -5.12
CA VAL A 126 -12.17 6.26 -5.26
C VAL A 126 -12.60 5.70 -3.90
N SER A 127 -13.86 5.27 -3.78
CA SER A 127 -14.32 4.54 -2.61
C SER A 127 -13.79 3.10 -2.59
N VAL A 128 -13.84 2.46 -1.43
CA VAL A 128 -13.52 1.02 -1.31
C VAL A 128 -14.40 0.22 -2.26
N ASP A 129 -15.72 0.50 -2.31
CA ASP A 129 -16.65 -0.22 -3.17
C ASP A 129 -16.30 -0.08 -4.65
N GLU A 130 -15.99 1.13 -5.12
CA GLU A 130 -15.56 1.37 -6.50
C GLU A 130 -14.25 0.66 -6.83
N ARG A 131 -13.31 0.66 -5.89
CA ARG A 131 -12.02 -0.02 -6.08
C ARG A 131 -12.18 -1.52 -6.21
N PHE A 132 -13.03 -2.13 -5.37
CA PHE A 132 -13.27 -3.56 -5.42
C PHE A 132 -14.12 -3.97 -6.62
N GLU A 133 -15.04 -3.14 -7.09
CA GLU A 133 -15.74 -3.39 -8.35
C GLU A 133 -14.77 -3.47 -9.53
N TYR A 134 -13.79 -2.54 -9.56
CA TYR A 134 -12.72 -2.59 -10.55
C TYR A 134 -11.87 -3.87 -10.41
N ILE A 135 -11.52 -4.27 -9.19
CA ILE A 135 -10.73 -5.49 -8.93
C ILE A 135 -11.49 -6.74 -9.43
N LYS A 136 -12.79 -6.83 -9.17
CA LYS A 136 -13.64 -7.94 -9.66
C LYS A 136 -13.57 -8.04 -11.18
N GLN A 137 -13.76 -6.94 -11.87
CA GLN A 137 -13.75 -6.91 -13.33
C GLN A 137 -12.36 -7.21 -13.89
N ARG A 138 -11.32 -6.57 -13.33
CA ARG A 138 -9.92 -6.70 -13.80
C ARG A 138 -9.37 -8.12 -13.66
N TYR A 139 -9.64 -8.76 -12.52
CA TYR A 139 -9.08 -10.07 -12.17
C TYR A 139 -10.10 -11.20 -12.30
N LYS A 140 -11.29 -10.93 -12.83
CA LYS A 140 -12.39 -11.90 -13.02
C LYS A 140 -12.70 -12.68 -11.73
N LYS A 141 -12.74 -11.96 -10.61
CA LYS A 141 -13.09 -12.50 -9.30
C LYS A 141 -14.60 -12.32 -9.06
N ASP A 142 -15.31 -13.39 -8.76
CA ASP A 142 -16.75 -13.34 -8.51
C ASP A 142 -17.08 -12.94 -7.07
N ASN A 143 -16.22 -13.30 -6.09
CA ASN A 143 -16.49 -13.07 -4.69
C ASN A 143 -15.30 -12.36 -4.01
N VAL A 144 -15.55 -11.12 -3.57
CA VAL A 144 -14.57 -10.30 -2.84
C VAL A 144 -15.17 -9.75 -1.53
N GLU A 145 -16.28 -10.31 -1.06
CA GLU A 145 -17.01 -9.80 0.12
C GLU A 145 -16.15 -9.76 1.37
N LYS A 146 -15.36 -10.81 1.63
CA LYS A 146 -14.47 -10.88 2.80
C LYS A 146 -13.38 -9.81 2.75
N GLU A 147 -12.80 -9.62 1.57
CA GLU A 147 -11.77 -8.61 1.34
C GLU A 147 -12.34 -7.19 1.48
N VAL A 148 -13.54 -6.95 1.00
CA VAL A 148 -14.27 -5.68 1.18
C VAL A 148 -14.53 -5.41 2.65
N GLU A 149 -15.09 -6.37 3.38
CA GLU A 149 -15.35 -6.25 4.81
C GLU A 149 -14.09 -5.97 5.61
N PHE A 150 -13.02 -6.71 5.33
CA PHE A 150 -11.72 -6.51 5.95
C PHE A 150 -11.17 -5.10 5.69
N THR A 151 -11.25 -4.64 4.44
CA THR A 151 -10.78 -3.30 4.05
C THR A 151 -11.59 -2.21 4.72
N LYS A 152 -12.92 -2.35 4.79
CA LYS A 152 -13.80 -1.41 5.49
C LYS A 152 -13.57 -1.38 7.00
N LYS A 153 -13.21 -2.52 7.59
CA LYS A 153 -12.80 -2.57 9.00
C LYS A 153 -11.53 -1.74 9.22
N ILE A 154 -10.53 -1.88 8.37
CA ILE A 154 -9.31 -1.06 8.43
C ILE A 154 -9.63 0.41 8.21
N GLU A 155 -10.49 0.74 7.24
CA GLU A 155 -10.97 2.10 7.00
C GLU A 155 -11.54 2.72 8.29
N TYR A 156 -12.39 2.00 8.99
CA TYR A 156 -12.97 2.46 10.23
C TYR A 156 -11.92 2.63 11.35
N GLU A 157 -10.96 1.71 11.46
CA GLU A 157 -9.87 1.83 12.43
C GLU A 157 -9.02 3.08 12.17
N LEU A 158 -8.78 3.44 10.90
CA LEU A 158 -7.98 4.59 10.50
C LEU A 158 -8.78 5.91 10.58
N LEU A 159 -9.98 5.94 10.05
CA LEU A 159 -10.75 7.16 9.84
C LEU A 159 -11.85 7.37 10.88
N GLY A 160 -12.40 6.30 11.48
CA GLY A 160 -13.63 6.38 12.26
C GLY A 160 -14.77 6.85 11.36
N ASP A 161 -15.46 7.91 11.75
CA ASP A 161 -16.54 8.52 10.96
C ASP A 161 -16.07 9.60 9.98
N GLU A 162 -14.77 9.87 9.94
CA GLU A 162 -14.22 10.87 9.03
C GLU A 162 -14.14 10.34 7.60
N LYS A 163 -14.28 11.27 6.64
CA LYS A 163 -14.21 10.98 5.21
C LYS A 163 -13.11 11.80 4.55
N ILE A 164 -12.30 11.14 3.76
CA ILE A 164 -11.24 11.76 2.96
C ILE A 164 -11.22 11.19 1.56
#